data_ccb83ca9ef631cd9eeb44cc993206f59
#
_entry.id   ccb83ca9ef631cd9eeb44cc993206f59
#
_cell.length_a   1.000
_cell.length_b   1.000
_cell.length_c   1.000
_cell.angle_alpha   90.00
_cell.angle_beta   90.00
_cell.angle_gamma   90.00
#
_symmetry.space_group_name_H-M   'P 1'
#
loop_
_entity.id
_entity.type
_entity.pdbx_description
1 polymer ?
#
loop_
_entity_poly.entity_id
_entity_poly.type
_entity_poly.pdbx_seq_one_letter_code
_entity_poly.pdbx_strand_id
1 'polypeptide(L)'
;MCIRDRLRSSINESISNQKRSTVTVLSSLLAVQDSLHYIPDEAIEEIASFCKVTINDVWSVASFYTNFRFTPPGDKTLDVCWGPSCHINGAQKLITKAHDLLDIEGEGESSDNKVTLRYSTCLGACAQSPVFAIDHKMFGKLDEGKVETIIDTLKKE
;
A
#
# COMPACT_ATOMS: atom_id res chain seq x y z
N MET A 1 27.72 -3.93 -11.05
CA MET A 1 26.58 -3.01 -11.01
C MET A 1 25.95 -3.11 -9.64
N CYS A 2 25.99 -2.03 -8.85
CA CYS A 2 25.48 -2.01 -7.48
C CYS A 2 23.95 -2.14 -7.49
N ILE A 3 23.35 -2.66 -6.41
CA ILE A 3 21.88 -2.76 -6.24
C ILE A 3 21.26 -1.36 -6.39
N ARG A 4 21.92 -0.34 -5.85
CA ARG A 4 21.52 1.07 -5.94
C ARG A 4 21.48 1.60 -7.37
N ASP A 5 22.44 1.19 -8.22
CA ASP A 5 22.47 1.61 -9.64
C ASP A 5 21.30 1.02 -10.42
N ARG A 6 20.93 -0.23 -10.13
CA ARG A 6 19.76 -0.89 -10.74
C ARG A 6 18.44 -0.22 -10.32
N LEU A 7 18.32 0.12 -9.04
CA LEU A 7 17.15 0.81 -8.54
C LEU A 7 16.98 2.19 -9.21
N ARG A 8 18.05 3.00 -9.27
CA ARG A 8 18.03 4.29 -9.96
C ARG A 8 17.71 4.16 -11.46
N SER A 9 18.24 3.15 -12.14
CA SER A 9 17.88 2.87 -13.54
C SER A 9 16.39 2.54 -13.70
N SER A 10 15.83 1.72 -12.83
CA SER A 10 14.41 1.37 -12.85
C SER A 10 13.51 2.58 -12.57
N ILE A 11 13.90 3.45 -11.63
CA ILE A 11 13.20 4.70 -11.33
C ILE A 11 13.20 5.61 -12.56
N ASN A 12 14.37 5.84 -13.17
CA ASN A 12 14.49 6.70 -14.34
C ASN A 12 13.72 6.18 -15.56
N GLU A 13 13.70 4.87 -15.76
CA GLU A 13 12.86 4.23 -16.78
C GLU A 13 11.37 4.47 -16.53
N SER A 14 10.91 4.30 -15.29
CA SER A 14 9.52 4.53 -14.91
C SER A 14 9.08 5.98 -15.11
N ILE A 15 9.94 6.94 -14.74
CA ILE A 15 9.67 8.37 -14.92
C ILE A 15 9.65 8.75 -16.40
N SER A 16 10.59 8.22 -17.19
CA SER A 16 10.70 8.56 -18.62
C SER A 16 9.59 7.96 -19.47
N ASN A 17 9.11 6.77 -19.10
CA ASN A 17 8.10 6.02 -19.86
C ASN A 17 6.65 6.31 -19.41
N GLN A 18 6.43 7.29 -18.54
CA GLN A 18 5.08 7.63 -18.09
C GLN A 18 4.17 8.04 -19.27
N LYS A 19 2.98 7.42 -19.35
CA LYS A 19 2.03 7.61 -20.47
C LYS A 19 1.21 8.90 -20.39
N ARG A 20 1.53 9.80 -19.47
CA ARG A 20 0.75 11.03 -19.23
C ARG A 20 1.23 12.16 -20.13
N SER A 21 0.30 12.96 -20.64
CA SER A 21 0.59 14.09 -21.52
C SER A 21 1.35 15.23 -20.83
N THR A 22 1.24 15.33 -19.51
CA THR A 22 1.91 16.37 -18.71
C THR A 22 2.76 15.68 -17.64
N VAL A 23 4.05 15.97 -17.66
CA VAL A 23 5.00 15.47 -16.67
C VAL A 23 5.04 16.46 -15.50
N THR A 24 4.68 15.97 -14.32
CA THR A 24 4.69 16.70 -13.06
C THR A 24 5.35 15.86 -11.98
N VAL A 25 5.68 16.47 -10.83
CA VAL A 25 6.16 15.74 -9.65
C VAL A 25 5.17 14.63 -9.27
N LEU A 26 3.88 14.95 -9.20
CA LEU A 26 2.84 13.97 -8.85
C LEU A 26 2.77 12.80 -9.85
N SER A 27 2.81 13.10 -11.16
CA SER A 27 2.76 12.03 -12.18
C SER A 27 3.99 11.14 -12.14
N SER A 28 5.16 11.70 -11.80
CA SER A 28 6.41 10.95 -11.66
C SER A 28 6.41 10.07 -10.40
N LEU A 29 5.90 10.56 -9.27
CA LEU A 29 5.71 9.77 -8.06
C LEU A 29 4.75 8.59 -8.30
N LEU A 30 3.64 8.83 -9.00
CA LEU A 30 2.69 7.77 -9.37
C LEU A 30 3.34 6.72 -10.28
N ALA A 31 4.11 7.13 -11.28
CA ALA A 31 4.80 6.21 -12.19
C ALA A 31 5.81 5.31 -11.45
N VAL A 32 6.54 5.86 -10.48
CA VAL A 32 7.46 5.08 -9.64
C VAL A 32 6.68 4.11 -8.75
N GLN A 33 5.62 4.56 -8.08
CA GLN A 33 4.81 3.68 -7.23
C GLN A 33 4.11 2.57 -8.02
N ASP A 34 3.62 2.85 -9.22
CA ASP A 34 3.00 1.85 -10.10
C ASP A 34 4.02 0.77 -10.53
N SER A 35 5.29 1.14 -10.67
CA SER A 35 6.37 0.23 -11.09
C SER A 35 7.00 -0.55 -9.94
N LEU A 36 7.29 0.13 -8.83
CA LEU A 36 8.04 -0.44 -7.69
C LEU A 36 7.13 -0.81 -6.50
N HIS A 37 5.86 -0.40 -6.53
CA HIS A 37 4.87 -0.53 -5.46
C HIS A 37 5.16 0.29 -4.19
N TYR A 38 6.24 1.08 -4.19
CA TYR A 38 6.61 2.04 -3.14
C TYR A 38 7.52 3.13 -3.73
N ILE A 39 7.79 4.18 -2.96
CA ILE A 39 8.66 5.29 -3.33
C ILE A 39 9.91 5.21 -2.45
N PRO A 40 11.03 4.69 -2.95
CA PRO A 40 12.30 4.72 -2.23
C PRO A 40 12.86 6.16 -2.16
N ASP A 41 13.76 6.41 -1.21
CA ASP A 41 14.40 7.72 -1.03
C ASP A 41 15.12 8.20 -2.31
N GLU A 42 15.74 7.28 -3.04
CA GLU A 42 16.38 7.55 -4.31
C GLU A 42 15.40 8.11 -5.36
N ALA A 43 14.13 7.73 -5.31
CA ALA A 43 13.12 8.25 -6.23
C ALA A 43 12.84 9.74 -6.02
N ILE A 44 12.88 10.21 -4.78
CA ILE A 44 12.71 11.64 -4.46
C ILE A 44 13.84 12.46 -5.11
N GLU A 45 15.09 11.97 -5.03
CA GLU A 45 16.25 12.62 -5.65
C GLU A 45 16.16 12.64 -7.18
N GLU A 46 15.83 11.48 -7.80
CA GLU A 46 15.73 11.34 -9.26
C GLU A 46 14.57 12.18 -9.83
N ILE A 47 13.41 12.22 -9.17
CA ILE A 47 12.26 13.04 -9.56
C ILE A 47 12.58 14.52 -9.44
N ALA A 48 13.27 14.94 -8.38
CA ALA A 48 13.71 16.34 -8.21
C ALA A 48 14.61 16.78 -9.37
N SER A 49 15.58 15.94 -9.72
CA SER A 49 16.48 16.18 -10.85
C SER A 49 15.71 16.22 -12.19
N PHE A 50 14.83 15.27 -12.42
CA PHE A 50 14.04 15.14 -13.66
C PHE A 50 13.07 16.30 -13.87
N CYS A 51 12.33 16.68 -12.82
CA CYS A 51 11.37 17.79 -12.86
C CYS A 51 12.02 19.17 -12.69
N LYS A 52 13.33 19.25 -12.40
CA LYS A 52 14.09 20.48 -12.12
C LYS A 52 13.51 21.29 -10.97
N VAL A 53 13.15 20.61 -9.89
CA VAL A 53 12.62 21.18 -8.65
C VAL A 53 13.51 20.74 -7.47
N THR A 54 13.26 21.29 -6.29
CA THR A 54 14.00 20.88 -5.09
C THR A 54 13.49 19.54 -4.53
N ILE A 55 14.34 18.85 -3.76
CA ILE A 55 13.95 17.64 -3.02
C ILE A 55 12.76 17.93 -2.10
N ASN A 56 12.74 19.10 -1.47
CA ASN A 56 11.66 19.52 -0.57
C ASN A 56 10.32 19.68 -1.31
N ASP A 57 10.34 20.16 -2.56
CA ASP A 57 9.12 20.26 -3.38
C ASP A 57 8.56 18.87 -3.68
N VAL A 58 9.43 17.91 -4.03
CA VAL A 58 9.00 16.52 -4.26
C VAL A 58 8.46 15.91 -2.99
N TRP A 59 9.15 16.08 -1.86
CA TRP A 59 8.75 15.54 -0.57
C TRP A 59 7.43 16.15 -0.08
N SER A 60 7.19 17.44 -0.31
CA SER A 60 5.93 18.09 0.04
C SER A 60 4.73 17.48 -0.70
N VAL A 61 4.90 17.12 -1.98
CA VAL A 61 3.86 16.42 -2.75
C VAL A 61 3.73 14.98 -2.25
N ALA A 62 4.83 14.27 -2.07
CA ALA A 62 4.82 12.87 -1.65
C ALA A 62 4.16 12.68 -0.27
N SER A 63 4.46 13.55 0.70
CA SER A 63 3.91 13.47 2.06
C SER A 63 2.45 13.94 2.16
N PHE A 64 1.98 14.76 1.21
CA PHE A 64 0.59 15.23 1.19
C PHE A 64 -0.42 14.12 0.83
N TYR A 65 -0.04 13.21 -0.07
CA TYR A 65 -0.92 12.15 -0.53
C TYR A 65 -0.71 10.87 0.29
N THR A 66 -1.67 10.50 1.11
CA THR A 66 -1.64 9.30 1.98
C THR A 66 -1.60 7.97 1.21
N ASN A 67 -1.82 7.98 -0.10
CA ASN A 67 -1.74 6.79 -0.94
C ASN A 67 -0.30 6.39 -1.29
N PHE A 68 0.66 7.28 -1.10
CA PHE A 68 2.06 6.94 -1.34
C PHE A 68 2.65 6.12 -0.20
N ARG A 69 3.42 5.12 -0.57
CA ARG A 69 4.16 4.25 0.35
C ARG A 69 5.64 4.54 0.24
N PHE A 70 6.31 4.57 1.37
CA PHE A 70 7.77 4.79 1.45
C PHE A 70 8.53 3.53 1.86
N THR A 71 7.80 2.47 2.21
CA THR A 71 8.35 1.16 2.56
C THR A 71 7.92 0.11 1.53
N PRO A 72 8.79 -0.88 1.21
CA PRO A 72 8.40 -1.98 0.34
C PRO A 72 7.18 -2.71 0.91
N PRO A 73 6.17 -3.04 0.10
CA PRO A 73 5.05 -3.85 0.56
C PRO A 73 5.51 -5.28 0.87
N GLY A 74 4.78 -5.96 1.72
CA GLY A 74 4.87 -7.41 1.86
C GLY A 74 4.38 -8.14 0.60
N ASP A 75 4.55 -9.46 0.56
CA ASP A 75 4.16 -10.29 -0.59
C ASP A 75 2.65 -10.21 -0.87
N LYS A 76 1.84 -10.03 0.17
CA LYS A 76 0.38 -9.90 0.11
C LYS A 76 -0.11 -8.64 0.81
N THR A 77 -1.13 -8.01 0.25
CA THR A 77 -1.78 -6.84 0.88
C THR A 77 -3.15 -7.22 1.41
N LEU A 78 -3.37 -7.02 2.70
CA LEU A 78 -4.65 -7.17 3.39
C LEU A 78 -5.27 -5.80 3.63
N ASP A 79 -6.25 -5.43 2.81
CA ASP A 79 -7.03 -4.21 2.99
C ASP A 79 -8.23 -4.50 3.89
N VAL A 80 -8.33 -3.83 5.02
CA VAL A 80 -9.45 -3.94 5.96
C VAL A 80 -10.38 -2.75 5.80
N CYS A 81 -11.67 -3.01 5.64
CA CYS A 81 -12.64 -1.95 5.43
C CYS A 81 -13.01 -1.25 6.75
N TRP A 82 -12.75 0.06 6.81
CA TRP A 82 -13.09 0.93 7.92
C TRP A 82 -14.40 1.72 7.71
N GLY A 83 -15.15 1.41 6.65
CA GLY A 83 -16.38 2.09 6.30
C GLY A 83 -17.50 1.94 7.35
N PRO A 84 -18.47 2.87 7.40
CA PRO A 84 -19.52 2.89 8.42
C PRO A 84 -20.29 1.58 8.54
N SER A 85 -20.69 0.97 7.42
CA SER A 85 -21.41 -0.31 7.43
C SER A 85 -20.59 -1.44 8.02
N CYS A 86 -19.29 -1.53 7.69
CA CYS A 86 -18.40 -2.53 8.26
C CYS A 86 -18.19 -2.30 9.76
N HIS A 87 -18.06 -1.04 10.17
CA HIS A 87 -17.88 -0.66 11.57
C HIS A 87 -19.10 -1.07 12.42
N ILE A 88 -20.33 -0.74 11.97
CA ILE A 88 -21.58 -1.12 12.64
C ILE A 88 -21.72 -2.65 12.71
N ASN A 89 -21.27 -3.38 11.68
CA ASN A 89 -21.32 -4.84 11.63
C ASN A 89 -20.13 -5.54 12.31
N GLY A 90 -19.38 -4.82 13.14
CA GLY A 90 -18.35 -5.39 14.02
C GLY A 90 -16.96 -5.52 13.42
N ALA A 91 -16.65 -4.79 12.34
CA ALA A 91 -15.31 -4.80 11.74
C ALA A 91 -14.20 -4.48 12.75
N GLN A 92 -14.45 -3.65 13.76
CA GLN A 92 -13.48 -3.32 14.81
C GLN A 92 -12.90 -4.57 15.49
N LYS A 93 -13.73 -5.54 15.84
CA LYS A 93 -13.29 -6.79 16.48
C LYS A 93 -12.42 -7.62 15.54
N LEU A 94 -12.80 -7.65 14.24
CA LEU A 94 -12.07 -8.40 13.22
C LEU A 94 -10.72 -7.76 12.93
N ILE A 95 -10.65 -6.44 12.96
CA ILE A 95 -9.41 -5.67 12.79
C ILE A 95 -8.47 -5.92 13.98
N THR A 96 -8.99 -5.84 15.22
CA THR A 96 -8.19 -6.17 16.40
C THR A 96 -7.65 -7.60 16.32
N LYS A 97 -8.50 -8.56 15.93
CA LYS A 97 -8.05 -9.95 15.73
C LYS A 97 -6.97 -10.07 14.66
N ALA A 98 -7.08 -9.32 13.56
CA ALA A 98 -6.07 -9.30 12.50
C ALA A 98 -4.73 -8.72 13.00
N HIS A 99 -4.77 -7.66 13.81
CA HIS A 99 -3.59 -7.08 14.47
C HIS A 99 -2.88 -8.11 15.35
N ASP A 100 -3.65 -8.77 16.23
CA ASP A 100 -3.11 -9.79 17.16
C ASP A 100 -2.46 -10.94 16.39
N LEU A 101 -3.11 -11.41 15.31
CA LEU A 101 -2.60 -12.52 14.52
C LEU A 101 -1.38 -12.17 13.67
N LEU A 102 -1.27 -10.93 13.19
CA LEU A 102 -0.16 -10.46 12.34
C LEU A 102 0.97 -9.82 13.15
N ASP A 103 0.75 -9.56 14.44
CA ASP A 103 1.68 -8.83 15.31
C ASP A 103 2.04 -7.45 14.74
N ILE A 104 1.00 -6.71 14.30
CA ILE A 104 1.11 -5.38 13.70
C ILE A 104 0.28 -4.39 14.52
N GLU A 105 0.85 -3.24 14.87
CA GLU A 105 0.12 -2.13 15.49
C GLU A 105 -0.27 -1.10 14.41
N GLY A 106 -1.56 -1.06 14.04
CA GLY A 106 -2.07 -0.14 13.02
C GLY A 106 -1.84 -0.65 11.58
N GLU A 107 -1.49 0.27 10.66
CA GLU A 107 -1.10 -0.09 9.30
C GLU A 107 0.41 -0.41 9.25
N GLY A 108 0.79 -1.41 8.47
CA GLY A 108 2.18 -1.79 8.32
C GLY A 108 2.39 -3.19 7.79
N GLU A 109 3.64 -3.61 7.84
CA GLU A 109 4.09 -4.92 7.41
C GLU A 109 4.21 -5.88 8.61
N SER A 110 3.85 -7.15 8.39
CA SER A 110 4.13 -8.21 9.37
C SER A 110 5.64 -8.39 9.59
N SER A 111 6.03 -8.88 10.75
CA SER A 111 7.45 -9.04 11.14
C SER A 111 8.26 -9.90 10.16
N ASP A 112 7.60 -10.81 9.45
CA ASP A 112 8.17 -11.64 8.38
C ASP A 112 8.10 -11.00 6.98
N ASN A 113 7.57 -9.78 6.88
CA ASN A 113 7.39 -9.02 5.64
C ASN A 113 6.49 -9.70 4.59
N LYS A 114 5.71 -10.69 4.96
CA LYS A 114 4.81 -11.40 4.06
C LYS A 114 3.50 -10.66 3.83
N VAL A 115 2.95 -10.04 4.87
CA VAL A 115 1.63 -9.39 4.81
C VAL A 115 1.74 -7.92 5.15
N THR A 116 1.18 -7.08 4.28
CA THR A 116 0.94 -5.67 4.56
C THR A 116 -0.51 -5.48 4.96
N LEU A 117 -0.77 -4.93 6.13
CA LEU A 117 -2.11 -4.54 6.58
C LEU A 117 -2.37 -3.07 6.28
N ARG A 118 -3.50 -2.76 5.65
CA ARG A 118 -3.93 -1.39 5.32
C ARG A 118 -5.39 -1.17 5.68
N TYR A 119 -5.71 0.07 6.07
CA TYR A 119 -7.10 0.50 6.24
C TYR A 119 -7.63 1.11 4.95
N SER A 120 -8.75 0.59 4.49
CA SER A 120 -9.49 1.20 3.39
C SER A 120 -10.71 1.94 3.92
N THR A 121 -10.90 3.19 3.52
CA THR A 121 -12.05 4.01 3.92
C THR A 121 -13.36 3.31 3.57
N CYS A 122 -13.46 2.70 2.39
CA CYS A 122 -14.58 1.87 1.98
C CYS A 122 -14.20 1.03 0.76
N LEU A 123 -14.41 -0.29 0.85
CA LEU A 123 -14.19 -1.22 -0.27
C LEU A 123 -15.38 -1.33 -1.22
N GLY A 124 -16.48 -0.59 -0.98
CA GLY A 124 -17.64 -0.56 -1.86
C GLY A 124 -18.60 -1.76 -1.74
N ALA A 125 -18.30 -2.75 -0.90
CA ALA A 125 -19.07 -3.98 -0.74
C ALA A 125 -19.94 -4.01 0.53
N CYS A 126 -20.62 -2.91 0.85
CA CYS A 126 -21.37 -2.72 2.10
C CYS A 126 -22.44 -3.80 2.36
N ALA A 127 -23.07 -4.34 1.31
CA ALA A 127 -24.04 -5.43 1.44
C ALA A 127 -23.42 -6.75 1.95
N GLN A 128 -22.10 -6.87 1.90
CA GLN A 128 -21.36 -8.03 2.39
C GLN A 128 -20.53 -7.72 3.64
N SER A 129 -20.80 -6.59 4.29
CA SER A 129 -20.06 -6.17 5.48
C SER A 129 -20.17 -7.19 6.63
N PRO A 130 -19.11 -7.37 7.45
CA PRO A 130 -17.76 -6.80 7.33
C PRO A 130 -16.96 -7.39 6.17
N VAL A 131 -16.09 -6.57 5.53
CA VAL A 131 -15.35 -6.95 4.33
C VAL A 131 -13.87 -6.67 4.50
N PHE A 132 -13.02 -7.63 4.10
CA PHE A 132 -11.60 -7.44 3.85
C PHE A 132 -11.31 -7.74 2.38
N ALA A 133 -10.19 -7.26 1.88
CA ALA A 133 -9.69 -7.65 0.57
C ALA A 133 -8.23 -8.11 0.67
N ILE A 134 -7.86 -9.11 -0.13
CA ILE A 134 -6.49 -9.59 -0.27
C ILE A 134 -6.13 -9.43 -1.72
N ASP A 135 -5.11 -8.64 -2.03
CA ASP A 135 -4.66 -8.34 -3.39
C ASP A 135 -5.87 -8.03 -4.32
N HIS A 136 -6.79 -7.16 -3.83
CA HIS A 136 -8.04 -6.77 -4.49
C HIS A 136 -9.17 -7.82 -4.53
N LYS A 137 -8.94 -9.04 -4.06
CA LYS A 137 -9.99 -10.05 -3.94
C LYS A 137 -10.78 -9.86 -2.64
N MET A 138 -12.08 -9.60 -2.73
CA MET A 138 -12.93 -9.30 -1.60
C MET A 138 -13.44 -10.55 -0.88
N PHE A 139 -13.44 -10.49 0.44
CA PHE A 139 -14.00 -11.48 1.36
C PHE A 139 -15.02 -10.79 2.27
N GLY A 140 -16.28 -11.18 2.12
CA GLY A 140 -17.38 -10.55 2.85
C GLY A 140 -18.04 -11.47 3.88
N LYS A 141 -18.94 -10.86 4.68
CA LYS A 141 -19.63 -11.54 5.81
C LYS A 141 -18.63 -12.25 6.71
N LEU A 142 -17.59 -11.53 7.05
CA LEU A 142 -16.50 -12.04 7.87
C LEU A 142 -16.93 -12.20 9.33
N ASP A 143 -16.40 -13.23 9.93
CA ASP A 143 -16.39 -13.48 11.37
C ASP A 143 -14.95 -13.77 11.84
N GLU A 144 -14.73 -13.87 13.14
CA GLU A 144 -13.39 -14.07 13.69
C GLU A 144 -12.73 -15.36 13.17
N GLY A 145 -13.48 -16.44 12.99
CA GLY A 145 -12.96 -17.72 12.49
C GLY A 145 -12.53 -17.64 11.03
N LYS A 146 -13.27 -16.90 10.18
CA LYS A 146 -12.88 -16.67 8.78
C LYS A 146 -11.64 -15.80 8.69
N VAL A 147 -11.53 -14.76 9.51
CA VAL A 147 -10.34 -13.90 9.57
C VAL A 147 -9.11 -14.71 9.97
N GLU A 148 -9.24 -15.57 10.98
CA GLU A 148 -8.16 -16.48 11.40
C GLU A 148 -7.72 -17.41 10.26
N THR A 149 -8.68 -18.05 9.59
CA THR A 149 -8.39 -18.91 8.43
C THR A 149 -7.69 -18.17 7.28
N ILE A 150 -8.13 -16.95 6.99
CA ILE A 150 -7.55 -16.09 5.95
C ILE A 150 -6.09 -15.77 6.30
N ILE A 151 -5.84 -15.29 7.51
CA ILE A 151 -4.50 -14.90 7.95
C ILE A 151 -3.57 -16.10 8.03
N ASP A 152 -4.03 -17.24 8.52
CA ASP A 152 -3.25 -18.47 8.54
C ASP A 152 -2.85 -18.94 7.14
N THR A 153 -3.72 -18.72 6.15
CA THR A 153 -3.41 -19.03 4.75
C THR A 153 -2.35 -18.09 4.20
N LEU A 154 -2.47 -16.78 4.49
CA LEU A 154 -1.50 -15.77 4.06
C LEU A 154 -0.09 -15.99 4.65
N LYS A 155 -0.01 -16.49 5.88
CA LYS A 155 1.29 -16.79 6.52
C LYS A 155 1.97 -18.05 5.98
N LYS A 156 1.21 -18.98 5.40
CA LYS A 156 1.72 -20.25 4.87
C LYS A 156 2.18 -20.18 3.41
N GLU A 157 1.67 -19.22 2.66
CA GLU A 157 2.11 -18.92 1.28
C GLU A 157 3.39 -18.07 1.31
#